data_08532ae7a8b7f5008627c9086075a032
#
_entry.id   08532ae7a8b7f5008627c9086075a032
#
_cell.length_a   1.000
_cell.length_b   1.000
_cell.length_c   1.000
_cell.angle_alpha   90.00
_cell.angle_beta   90.00
_cell.angle_gamma   90.00
#
_symmetry.space_group_name_H-M   'P 1'
#
loop_
_entity.id
_entity.type
_entity.pdbx_description
1 polymer ?
#
loop_
_entity_poly.entity_id
_entity_poly.type
_entity_poly.pdbx_seq_one_letter_code
_entity_poly.pdbx_strand_id
1 'polypeptide(L)'
;MTQAPPWTRVRRSGNAPSPRAPAPTYWEPLAKQAVVAGLLVVAAVTSAAVPWLLVTDPVRMWQGVGLALVLLAASALMLRWPALRRLELIVPIGDFIAIGLLRFGTGDTQSVFLAIIILPVIWIAAGPGRWRVLVPLLGVCITLLLPLVLDAGRNIGASEFVRLLIAVLVYAAAGAVVNELSRRSLQRLDISQRRRRLAEAEVTQAAVVQRSLQPVDGSELPSSFRVAGACVPAREVGGDFYDWYATPDGGAAFTLGDVMGKGVGAGMIAAAVRTVIRSSLEDPDPAEAFHRTAVGLNTGPTDIIGAQFTTCFHARVGRDGTLRWADAGHGLTALRRATGGIEFLRSGHLPIGVGTRWTGAQTTLQRGDSLISVSDGVLDLFGGSLDSIDRYRDFLVEHDDIDTIVTDLVERAERSDREDDVTVLAVVWSGD
;
A
#
# COMPACT_ATOMS: atom_id res chain seq x y z
N MET A 1 -18.73 -3.89 -35.95
CA MET A 1 -17.85 -4.05 -34.78
C MET A 1 -17.36 -2.65 -34.40
N THR A 2 -18.12 -1.95 -33.60
CA THR A 2 -17.76 -0.65 -33.04
C THR A 2 -16.73 -0.88 -31.94
N GLN A 3 -15.54 -0.33 -32.09
CA GLN A 3 -14.52 -0.35 -31.04
C GLN A 3 -15.05 0.45 -29.86
N ALA A 4 -14.96 -0.12 -28.65
CA ALA A 4 -15.29 0.60 -27.42
C ALA A 4 -14.46 1.89 -27.35
N PRO A 5 -15.07 3.01 -26.95
CA PRO A 5 -14.39 4.30 -26.89
C PRO A 5 -13.19 4.24 -25.95
N PRO A 6 -12.13 5.04 -26.21
CA PRO A 6 -10.84 4.94 -25.50
C PRO A 6 -10.94 5.12 -23.99
N TRP A 7 -11.94 5.85 -23.49
CA TRP A 7 -12.18 6.08 -22.05
C TRP A 7 -12.82 4.88 -21.30
N THR A 8 -13.44 3.90 -22.02
CA THR A 8 -13.89 2.64 -21.41
C THR A 8 -12.73 1.66 -21.16
N ARG A 9 -11.55 1.93 -21.75
CA ARG A 9 -10.33 1.19 -21.47
C ARG A 9 -9.67 1.73 -20.19
N VAL A 10 -10.26 1.50 -19.04
CA VAL A 10 -9.50 1.61 -17.78
C VAL A 10 -8.27 0.73 -17.96
N ARG A 11 -7.10 1.33 -18.19
CA ARG A 11 -5.83 0.61 -18.01
C ARG A 11 -5.96 -0.06 -16.67
N ARG A 12 -5.91 -1.38 -16.65
CA ARG A 12 -5.68 -2.12 -15.39
C ARG A 12 -4.52 -1.38 -14.75
N SER A 13 -4.77 -0.73 -13.62
CA SER A 13 -3.71 -0.12 -12.82
C SER A 13 -2.68 -1.24 -12.73
N GLY A 14 -1.56 -1.04 -13.45
CA GLY A 14 -0.53 -2.06 -13.54
C GLY A 14 -0.23 -2.39 -12.11
N ASN A 15 -0.29 -3.67 -11.73
CA ASN A 15 0.03 -4.16 -10.40
C ASN A 15 1.08 -3.22 -9.82
N ALA A 16 0.67 -2.38 -8.86
CA ALA A 16 1.63 -1.64 -8.07
C ALA A 16 2.60 -2.72 -7.61
N PRO A 17 3.89 -2.64 -7.93
CA PRO A 17 4.81 -3.71 -7.64
C PRO A 17 4.62 -4.01 -6.16
N SER A 18 4.13 -5.22 -5.84
CA SER A 18 3.95 -5.68 -4.46
C SER A 18 5.22 -5.23 -3.73
N PRO A 19 5.14 -4.56 -2.57
CA PRO A 19 6.33 -4.08 -1.87
C PRO A 19 7.25 -5.29 -1.78
N ARG A 20 8.31 -5.26 -2.59
CA ARG A 20 9.31 -6.32 -2.64
C ARG A 20 9.75 -6.49 -1.20
N ALA A 21 9.67 -7.72 -0.67
CA ALA A 21 10.31 -8.05 0.59
C ALA A 21 11.67 -7.33 0.60
N PRO A 22 12.03 -6.60 1.68
CA PRO A 22 13.24 -5.81 1.69
C PRO A 22 14.35 -6.70 1.13
N ALA A 23 14.97 -6.25 0.03
CA ALA A 23 16.01 -7.03 -0.65
C ALA A 23 17.02 -7.43 0.42
N PRO A 24 17.41 -8.71 0.53
CA PRO A 24 18.35 -9.13 1.55
C PRO A 24 19.53 -8.19 1.46
N THR A 25 19.87 -7.53 2.57
CA THR A 25 20.90 -6.49 2.61
C THR A 25 22.20 -7.16 2.24
N TYR A 26 22.67 -6.94 1.00
CA TYR A 26 23.83 -7.64 0.40
C TYR A 26 25.09 -7.50 1.25
N TRP A 27 25.15 -6.47 2.09
CA TRP A 27 26.27 -6.12 2.97
C TRP A 27 26.26 -6.84 4.31
N GLU A 28 25.18 -7.56 4.66
CA GLU A 28 24.98 -8.10 6.01
C GLU A 28 26.09 -9.08 6.44
N PRO A 29 26.54 -10.07 5.64
CA PRO A 29 27.62 -10.96 6.02
C PRO A 29 28.95 -10.23 6.17
N LEU A 30 29.25 -9.29 5.27
CA LEU A 30 30.47 -8.49 5.32
C LEU A 30 30.51 -7.58 6.56
N ALA A 31 29.40 -6.90 6.85
CA ALA A 31 29.32 -6.02 8.01
C ALA A 31 29.50 -6.79 9.33
N LYS A 32 28.85 -7.95 9.46
CA LYS A 32 29.00 -8.83 10.63
C LYS A 32 30.44 -9.31 10.79
N GLN A 33 31.06 -9.75 9.70
CA GLN A 33 32.45 -10.22 9.71
C GLN A 33 33.42 -9.09 9.99
N ALA A 34 33.19 -7.88 9.48
CA ALA A 34 34.06 -6.74 9.77
C ALA A 34 34.11 -6.40 11.26
N VAL A 35 32.98 -6.56 11.97
CA VAL A 35 32.93 -6.37 13.45
C VAL A 35 33.77 -7.43 14.15
N VAL A 36 33.64 -8.72 13.79
CA VAL A 36 34.42 -9.81 14.41
C VAL A 36 35.90 -9.63 14.15
N ALA A 37 36.28 -9.45 12.87
CA ALA A 37 37.68 -9.26 12.51
C ALA A 37 38.31 -8.01 13.16
N GLY A 38 37.54 -6.88 13.18
CA GLY A 38 37.98 -5.66 13.85
C GLY A 38 38.25 -5.86 15.34
N LEU A 39 37.35 -6.58 16.05
CA LEU A 39 37.55 -6.88 17.46
C LEU A 39 38.77 -7.82 17.71
N LEU A 40 38.99 -8.80 16.84
CA LEU A 40 40.20 -9.65 16.96
C LEU A 40 41.49 -8.85 16.74
N VAL A 41 41.50 -7.93 15.79
CA VAL A 41 42.62 -7.00 15.57
C VAL A 41 42.87 -6.13 16.80
N VAL A 42 41.79 -5.50 17.32
CA VAL A 42 41.90 -4.65 18.52
C VAL A 42 42.36 -5.47 19.71
N ALA A 43 41.86 -6.67 19.91
CA ALA A 43 42.30 -7.56 20.98
C ALA A 43 43.77 -7.92 20.89
N ALA A 44 44.29 -8.29 19.71
CA ALA A 44 45.67 -8.62 19.49
C ALA A 44 46.62 -7.41 19.67
N VAL A 45 46.24 -6.25 19.10
CA VAL A 45 47.01 -5.00 19.25
C VAL A 45 47.07 -4.57 20.70
N THR A 46 45.93 -4.61 21.42
CA THR A 46 45.85 -4.26 22.84
C THR A 46 46.71 -5.20 23.67
N SER A 47 46.69 -6.52 23.43
CA SER A 47 47.52 -7.49 24.11
C SER A 47 49.01 -7.28 23.86
N ALA A 48 49.38 -6.88 22.65
CA ALA A 48 50.78 -6.60 22.32
C ALA A 48 51.29 -5.25 22.90
N ALA A 49 50.39 -4.26 23.04
CA ALA A 49 50.75 -2.90 23.50
C ALA A 49 50.70 -2.75 25.02
N VAL A 50 49.92 -3.55 25.73
CA VAL A 50 49.63 -3.40 27.17
C VAL A 50 50.41 -4.44 27.97
N PRO A 51 51.45 -4.04 28.75
CA PRO A 51 52.42 -4.94 29.40
C PRO A 51 51.81 -5.93 30.41
N TRP A 52 50.65 -5.62 30.99
CA TRP A 52 49.98 -6.52 31.99
C TRP A 52 49.00 -7.51 31.35
N LEU A 53 48.75 -7.37 30.00
CA LEU A 53 47.99 -8.39 29.29
C LEU A 53 48.95 -9.52 28.91
N LEU A 54 48.59 -10.75 29.32
CA LEU A 54 49.44 -11.91 29.10
C LEU A 54 49.41 -12.32 27.62
N VAL A 55 50.59 -12.32 26.96
CA VAL A 55 50.77 -12.94 25.65
C VAL A 55 51.66 -14.16 25.83
N THR A 56 51.07 -15.36 25.72
CA THR A 56 51.75 -16.63 25.87
C THR A 56 52.35 -17.15 24.58
N ASP A 57 51.66 -16.98 23.47
CA ASP A 57 52.10 -17.38 22.13
C ASP A 57 51.71 -16.33 21.09
N PRO A 58 52.61 -15.40 20.74
CA PRO A 58 52.35 -14.37 19.75
C PRO A 58 52.01 -14.94 18.37
N VAL A 59 52.61 -16.08 17.98
CA VAL A 59 52.38 -16.68 16.66
C VAL A 59 50.94 -17.13 16.52
N ARG A 60 50.40 -17.83 17.53
CA ARG A 60 49.00 -18.29 17.54
C ARG A 60 48.02 -17.13 17.59
N MET A 61 48.32 -16.10 18.39
CA MET A 61 47.50 -14.87 18.46
C MET A 61 47.35 -14.24 17.07
N TRP A 62 48.46 -14.02 16.33
CA TRP A 62 48.40 -13.42 15.01
C TRP A 62 47.82 -14.35 13.94
N GLN A 63 47.96 -15.69 14.08
CA GLN A 63 47.26 -16.66 13.23
C GLN A 63 45.71 -16.53 13.36
N GLY A 64 45.20 -16.30 14.55
CA GLY A 64 43.77 -16.03 14.77
C GLY A 64 43.28 -14.77 14.04
N VAL A 65 44.04 -13.68 14.16
CA VAL A 65 43.78 -12.44 13.42
C VAL A 65 43.84 -12.67 11.89
N GLY A 66 44.88 -13.34 11.42
CA GLY A 66 45.07 -13.66 10.00
C GLY A 66 43.86 -14.45 9.42
N LEU A 67 43.41 -15.46 10.18
CA LEU A 67 42.20 -16.23 9.78
C LEU A 67 40.98 -15.36 9.72
N ALA A 68 40.72 -14.48 10.69
CA ALA A 68 39.57 -13.57 10.67
C ALA A 68 39.62 -12.61 9.46
N LEU A 69 40.78 -12.12 9.07
CA LEU A 69 40.96 -11.28 7.88
C LEU A 69 40.71 -12.08 6.57
N VAL A 70 41.13 -13.34 6.50
CA VAL A 70 40.80 -14.23 5.38
C VAL A 70 39.29 -14.44 5.27
N LEU A 71 38.59 -14.67 6.39
CA LEU A 71 37.16 -14.80 6.44
C LEU A 71 36.44 -13.48 6.04
N LEU A 72 37.00 -12.33 6.39
CA LEU A 72 36.54 -11.03 5.94
C LEU A 72 36.67 -10.89 4.42
N ALA A 73 37.79 -11.26 3.85
CA ALA A 73 38.00 -11.29 2.40
C ALA A 73 37.03 -12.26 1.70
N ALA A 74 36.80 -13.45 2.29
CA ALA A 74 35.80 -14.40 1.78
C ALA A 74 34.37 -13.81 1.81
N SER A 75 34.00 -13.08 2.88
CA SER A 75 32.70 -12.39 2.97
C SER A 75 32.58 -11.28 1.93
N ALA A 76 33.64 -10.54 1.65
CA ALA A 76 33.68 -9.55 0.56
C ALA A 76 33.52 -10.21 -0.83
N LEU A 77 34.12 -11.37 -1.03
CA LEU A 77 34.00 -12.14 -2.26
C LEU A 77 32.56 -12.63 -2.51
N MET A 78 31.84 -12.97 -1.45
CA MET A 78 30.42 -13.35 -1.51
C MET A 78 29.51 -12.20 -2.02
N LEU A 79 29.92 -10.93 -1.89
CA LEU A 79 29.25 -9.79 -2.52
C LEU A 79 29.36 -9.84 -4.04
N ARG A 80 30.53 -10.24 -4.54
CA ARG A 80 30.81 -10.29 -5.98
C ARG A 80 30.18 -11.51 -6.65
N TRP A 81 30.14 -12.65 -5.95
CA TRP A 81 29.65 -13.94 -6.47
C TRP A 81 28.50 -14.52 -5.60
N PRO A 82 27.22 -14.26 -5.99
CA PRO A 82 26.06 -14.70 -5.21
C PRO A 82 25.97 -16.22 -4.98
N ALA A 83 26.59 -17.03 -5.85
CA ALA A 83 26.63 -18.48 -5.69
C ALA A 83 27.34 -18.93 -4.40
N LEU A 84 28.35 -18.15 -3.95
CA LEU A 84 29.12 -18.44 -2.74
C LEU A 84 28.31 -18.20 -1.44
N ARG A 85 27.16 -17.54 -1.49
CA ARG A 85 26.30 -17.31 -0.31
C ARG A 85 25.80 -18.58 0.34
N ARG A 86 25.72 -19.67 -0.41
CA ARG A 86 25.39 -20.99 0.16
C ARG A 86 26.40 -21.43 1.21
N LEU A 87 27.58 -20.86 1.19
CA LEU A 87 28.68 -21.13 2.11
C LEU A 87 28.80 -20.09 3.25
N GLU A 88 27.79 -19.20 3.40
CA GLU A 88 27.81 -18.12 4.40
C GLU A 88 28.09 -18.62 5.82
N LEU A 89 27.61 -19.81 6.19
CA LEU A 89 27.86 -20.39 7.49
C LEU A 89 29.32 -20.77 7.76
N ILE A 90 30.14 -20.94 6.74
CA ILE A 90 31.58 -21.24 6.91
C ILE A 90 32.27 -20.07 7.60
N VAL A 91 31.83 -18.83 7.36
CA VAL A 91 32.44 -17.63 7.94
C VAL A 91 32.33 -17.62 9.46
N PRO A 92 31.14 -17.62 10.07
CA PRO A 92 31.03 -17.63 11.54
C PRO A 92 31.51 -18.94 12.17
N ILE A 93 31.55 -20.06 11.43
CA ILE A 93 32.17 -21.30 11.93
C ILE A 93 33.68 -21.14 12.02
N GLY A 94 34.30 -20.50 11.01
CA GLY A 94 35.72 -20.19 11.02
C GLY A 94 36.12 -19.22 12.13
N ASP A 95 35.22 -18.29 12.51
CA ASP A 95 35.45 -17.35 13.59
C ASP A 95 35.68 -18.07 14.94
N PHE A 96 35.01 -19.20 15.21
CA PHE A 96 35.24 -19.98 16.43
C PHE A 96 36.71 -20.47 16.50
N ILE A 97 37.29 -20.86 15.35
CA ILE A 97 38.69 -21.27 15.30
C ILE A 97 39.61 -20.05 15.46
N ALA A 98 39.30 -18.92 14.79
CA ALA A 98 40.06 -17.69 14.91
C ALA A 98 40.11 -17.17 16.36
N ILE A 99 38.97 -17.16 17.05
CA ILE A 99 38.86 -16.77 18.45
C ILE A 99 39.56 -17.75 19.37
N GLY A 100 39.50 -19.05 19.07
CA GLY A 100 40.23 -20.09 19.81
C GLY A 100 41.75 -19.90 19.73
N LEU A 101 42.29 -19.56 18.55
CA LEU A 101 43.71 -19.25 18.35
C LEU A 101 44.13 -17.96 19.08
N LEU A 102 43.33 -16.91 19.00
CA LEU A 102 43.56 -15.66 19.73
C LEU A 102 43.62 -15.94 21.24
N ARG A 103 42.62 -16.69 21.76
CA ARG A 103 42.54 -17.07 23.17
C ARG A 103 43.77 -17.83 23.64
N PHE A 104 44.23 -18.83 22.86
CA PHE A 104 45.43 -19.58 23.17
C PHE A 104 46.65 -18.67 23.29
N GLY A 105 46.81 -17.74 22.32
CA GLY A 105 47.94 -16.80 22.29
C GLY A 105 47.91 -15.73 23.39
N THR A 106 46.75 -15.47 24.00
CA THR A 106 46.53 -14.41 25.00
C THR A 106 46.29 -14.95 26.43
N GLY A 107 46.90 -16.08 26.78
CA GLY A 107 46.88 -16.64 28.12
C GLY A 107 45.72 -17.63 28.38
N ASP A 108 45.06 -18.14 27.36
CA ASP A 108 44.04 -19.19 27.37
C ASP A 108 42.92 -18.93 28.37
N THR A 109 42.89 -19.63 29.50
CA THR A 109 41.84 -19.49 30.51
C THR A 109 41.79 -18.12 31.20
N GLN A 110 42.86 -17.35 31.11
CA GLN A 110 42.99 -15.98 31.62
C GLN A 110 42.68 -14.93 30.56
N SER A 111 42.46 -15.34 29.30
CA SER A 111 42.16 -14.42 28.20
C SER A 111 40.84 -13.68 28.46
N VAL A 112 40.88 -12.35 28.46
CA VAL A 112 39.73 -11.46 28.63
C VAL A 112 38.87 -11.39 27.39
N PHE A 113 39.33 -11.90 26.24
CA PHE A 113 38.69 -11.77 24.93
C PHE A 113 37.73 -12.90 24.60
N LEU A 114 37.46 -13.81 25.55
CA LEU A 114 36.51 -14.91 25.35
C LEU A 114 35.09 -14.41 25.03
N ALA A 115 34.73 -13.21 25.49
CA ALA A 115 33.42 -12.62 25.22
C ALA A 115 33.12 -12.42 23.72
N ILE A 116 34.16 -12.30 22.85
CA ILE A 116 33.97 -12.11 21.41
C ILE A 116 33.23 -13.31 20.79
N ILE A 117 33.28 -14.49 21.39
CA ILE A 117 32.60 -15.70 20.92
C ILE A 117 31.08 -15.54 20.79
N ILE A 118 30.49 -14.56 21.52
CA ILE A 118 29.04 -14.28 21.46
C ILE A 118 28.59 -13.85 20.06
N LEU A 119 29.47 -13.21 19.28
CA LEU A 119 29.13 -12.67 17.96
C LEU A 119 28.82 -13.78 16.94
N PRO A 120 29.70 -14.78 16.69
CA PRO A 120 29.37 -15.90 15.81
C PRO A 120 28.21 -16.75 16.37
N VAL A 121 28.04 -16.84 17.71
CA VAL A 121 26.88 -17.51 18.31
C VAL A 121 25.59 -16.82 17.92
N ILE A 122 25.49 -15.51 18.10
CA ILE A 122 24.31 -14.71 17.71
C ILE A 122 24.08 -14.81 16.21
N TRP A 123 25.13 -14.68 15.39
CA TRP A 123 25.01 -14.71 13.93
C TRP A 123 24.37 -16.02 13.45
N ILE A 124 24.85 -17.16 13.90
CA ILE A 124 24.31 -18.46 13.50
C ILE A 124 22.93 -18.71 14.11
N ALA A 125 22.76 -18.41 15.40
CA ALA A 125 21.52 -18.65 16.12
C ALA A 125 20.34 -17.82 15.61
N ALA A 126 20.58 -16.60 15.11
CA ALA A 126 19.55 -15.74 14.54
C ALA A 126 18.96 -16.28 13.22
N GLY A 127 19.58 -17.25 12.60
CA GLY A 127 19.09 -17.85 11.35
C GLY A 127 17.89 -18.79 11.54
N PRO A 128 17.20 -19.15 10.44
CA PRO A 128 16.03 -20.01 10.48
C PRO A 128 16.38 -21.46 10.83
N GLY A 129 15.54 -22.11 11.66
CA GLY A 129 15.66 -23.51 12.02
C GLY A 129 16.21 -23.75 13.43
N ARG A 130 15.65 -24.78 14.12
CA ARG A 130 16.04 -25.15 15.49
C ARG A 130 17.46 -25.74 15.56
N TRP A 131 17.92 -26.41 14.51
CA TRP A 131 19.24 -27.02 14.45
C TRP A 131 20.38 -25.98 14.54
N ARG A 132 20.11 -24.72 14.22
CA ARG A 132 21.07 -23.62 14.30
C ARG A 132 21.53 -23.28 15.71
N VAL A 133 20.91 -23.85 16.72
CA VAL A 133 21.42 -23.78 18.11
C VAL A 133 22.57 -24.76 18.32
N LEU A 134 22.57 -25.90 17.62
CA LEU A 134 23.62 -26.92 17.76
C LEU A 134 24.96 -26.50 17.16
N VAL A 135 24.95 -25.76 16.05
CA VAL A 135 26.16 -25.31 15.36
C VAL A 135 27.02 -24.38 16.22
N PRO A 136 26.49 -23.30 16.83
CA PRO A 136 27.26 -22.47 17.73
C PRO A 136 27.69 -23.22 19.00
N LEU A 137 26.90 -24.18 19.50
CA LEU A 137 27.30 -25.03 20.62
C LEU A 137 28.58 -25.80 20.30
N LEU A 138 28.64 -26.45 19.13
CA LEU A 138 29.84 -27.12 18.65
C LEU A 138 31.01 -26.14 18.44
N GLY A 139 30.74 -24.96 17.87
CA GLY A 139 31.74 -23.90 17.69
C GLY A 139 32.34 -23.42 19.01
N VAL A 140 31.51 -23.20 20.03
CA VAL A 140 31.96 -22.87 21.39
C VAL A 140 32.84 -23.97 21.95
N CYS A 141 32.43 -25.24 21.83
CA CYS A 141 33.25 -26.38 22.27
C CYS A 141 34.63 -26.39 21.52
N ILE A 142 34.63 -26.17 20.21
CA ILE A 142 35.87 -26.08 19.43
C ILE A 142 36.78 -24.96 19.97
N THR A 143 36.26 -23.74 20.16
CA THR A 143 37.00 -22.60 20.69
C THR A 143 37.62 -22.89 22.07
N LEU A 144 36.83 -23.54 22.93
CA LEU A 144 37.26 -23.82 24.30
C LEU A 144 38.23 -24.99 24.40
N LEU A 145 38.12 -26.01 23.53
CA LEU A 145 38.98 -27.20 23.53
C LEU A 145 40.21 -27.07 22.65
N LEU A 146 40.23 -26.09 21.69
CA LEU A 146 41.34 -25.89 20.79
C LEU A 146 42.72 -25.77 21.47
N PRO A 147 42.89 -25.04 22.60
CA PRO A 147 44.16 -24.98 23.34
C PRO A 147 44.66 -26.34 23.83
N LEU A 148 43.77 -27.24 24.22
CA LEU A 148 44.10 -28.58 24.70
C LEU A 148 44.61 -29.48 23.56
N VAL A 149 44.08 -29.30 22.38
CA VAL A 149 44.52 -30.04 21.18
C VAL A 149 45.89 -29.53 20.71
N LEU A 150 46.16 -28.22 20.88
CA LEU A 150 47.41 -27.59 20.43
C LEU A 150 48.56 -27.81 21.45
N ASP A 151 48.26 -28.04 22.73
CA ASP A 151 49.21 -28.31 23.79
C ASP A 151 48.77 -29.58 24.57
N ALA A 152 49.10 -30.75 24.00
CA ALA A 152 48.70 -32.06 24.55
C ALA A 152 49.33 -32.43 25.89
N GLY A 153 50.32 -31.66 26.35
CA GLY A 153 50.97 -31.86 27.65
C GLY A 153 50.27 -31.14 28.83
N ARG A 154 49.24 -30.37 28.57
CA ARG A 154 48.55 -29.53 29.56
C ARG A 154 47.54 -30.31 30.39
N ASN A 155 47.70 -30.26 31.72
CA ASN A 155 46.76 -30.81 32.67
C ASN A 155 45.67 -29.77 33.00
N ILE A 156 44.39 -30.11 32.78
CA ILE A 156 43.27 -29.27 33.14
C ILE A 156 42.96 -29.46 34.65
N GLY A 157 43.02 -28.38 35.39
CA GLY A 157 42.56 -28.37 36.76
C GLY A 157 41.01 -28.44 36.89
N ALA A 158 40.50 -28.94 37.98
CA ALA A 158 39.06 -29.05 38.22
C ALA A 158 38.33 -27.70 38.07
N SER A 159 38.97 -26.60 38.51
CA SER A 159 38.40 -25.24 38.37
C SER A 159 38.30 -24.78 36.91
N GLU A 160 39.23 -25.15 36.06
CA GLU A 160 39.22 -24.87 34.62
C GLU A 160 38.09 -25.64 33.91
N PHE A 161 37.93 -26.92 34.26
CA PHE A 161 36.85 -27.73 33.72
C PHE A 161 35.48 -27.15 34.07
N VAL A 162 35.25 -26.70 35.32
CA VAL A 162 34.00 -26.05 35.74
C VAL A 162 33.76 -24.73 34.95
N ARG A 163 34.79 -23.90 34.75
CA ARG A 163 34.68 -22.68 33.93
C ARG A 163 34.27 -22.98 32.50
N LEU A 164 34.87 -23.98 31.86
CA LEU A 164 34.57 -24.41 30.50
C LEU A 164 33.12 -24.89 30.41
N LEU A 165 32.69 -25.71 31.37
CA LEU A 165 31.30 -26.20 31.42
C LEU A 165 30.30 -25.05 31.55
N ILE A 166 30.54 -24.11 32.48
CA ILE A 166 29.68 -22.93 32.67
C ILE A 166 29.66 -22.06 31.36
N ALA A 167 30.81 -21.84 30.73
CA ALA A 167 30.87 -21.07 29.47
C ALA A 167 30.02 -21.73 28.38
N VAL A 168 30.13 -23.06 28.20
CA VAL A 168 29.30 -23.81 27.24
C VAL A 168 27.82 -23.63 27.52
N LEU A 169 27.41 -23.76 28.80
CA LEU A 169 26.01 -23.61 29.21
C LEU A 169 25.48 -22.16 28.93
N VAL A 170 26.28 -21.15 29.29
CA VAL A 170 25.90 -19.73 29.06
C VAL A 170 25.74 -19.43 27.58
N TYR A 171 26.69 -19.81 26.75
CA TYR A 171 26.61 -19.55 25.30
C TYR A 171 25.52 -20.38 24.61
N ALA A 172 25.29 -21.62 25.07
CA ALA A 172 24.16 -22.44 24.61
C ALA A 172 22.81 -21.79 24.95
N ALA A 173 22.65 -21.32 26.20
CA ALA A 173 21.45 -20.61 26.62
C ALA A 173 21.26 -19.31 25.81
N ALA A 174 22.31 -18.51 25.61
CA ALA A 174 22.26 -17.30 24.81
C ALA A 174 21.85 -17.60 23.35
N GLY A 175 22.45 -18.61 22.73
CA GLY A 175 22.11 -19.07 21.39
C GLY A 175 20.66 -19.55 21.28
N ALA A 176 20.17 -20.31 22.27
CA ALA A 176 18.78 -20.78 22.32
C ALA A 176 17.78 -19.63 22.44
N VAL A 177 18.05 -18.65 23.30
CA VAL A 177 17.21 -17.45 23.45
C VAL A 177 17.17 -16.62 22.17
N VAL A 178 18.33 -16.37 21.57
CA VAL A 178 18.41 -15.62 20.28
C VAL A 178 17.64 -16.35 19.19
N ASN A 179 17.82 -17.66 19.05
CA ASN A 179 17.08 -18.43 18.04
C ASN A 179 15.56 -18.39 18.24
N GLU A 180 15.11 -18.54 19.48
CA GLU A 180 13.68 -18.48 19.80
C GLU A 180 13.10 -17.09 19.55
N LEU A 181 13.79 -16.00 19.93
CA LEU A 181 13.36 -14.62 19.68
C LEU A 181 13.30 -14.33 18.16
N SER A 182 14.33 -14.74 17.41
CA SER A 182 14.37 -14.58 15.96
C SER A 182 13.21 -15.31 15.27
N ARG A 183 12.95 -16.55 15.66
CA ARG A 183 11.83 -17.34 15.13
C ARG A 183 10.46 -16.70 15.41
N ARG A 184 10.24 -16.23 16.64
CA ARG A 184 9.00 -15.52 17.02
C ARG A 184 8.81 -14.24 16.20
N SER A 185 9.89 -13.48 16.00
CA SER A 185 9.84 -12.26 15.16
C SER A 185 9.47 -12.58 13.71
N LEU A 186 10.09 -13.59 13.11
CA LEU A 186 9.77 -14.01 11.73
C LEU A 186 8.32 -14.50 11.60
N GLN A 187 7.82 -15.27 12.57
CA GLN A 187 6.42 -15.72 12.59
C GLN A 187 5.43 -14.57 12.70
N ARG A 188 5.71 -13.57 13.55
CA ARG A 188 4.86 -12.37 13.68
C ARG A 188 4.80 -11.57 12.38
N LEU A 189 5.94 -11.41 11.70
CA LEU A 189 6.01 -10.73 10.41
C LEU A 189 5.19 -11.48 9.34
N ASP A 190 5.31 -12.81 9.24
CA ASP A 190 4.53 -13.61 8.29
C ASP A 190 3.02 -13.50 8.55
N ILE A 191 2.57 -13.60 9.79
CA ILE A 191 1.16 -13.42 10.17
C ILE A 191 0.66 -12.02 9.81
N SER A 192 1.45 -10.98 10.11
CA SER A 192 1.10 -9.60 9.79
C SER A 192 0.97 -9.37 8.27
N GLN A 193 1.92 -9.90 7.50
CA GLN A 193 1.88 -9.80 6.04
C GLN A 193 0.69 -10.56 5.43
N ARG A 194 0.37 -11.76 5.96
CA ARG A 194 -0.81 -12.52 5.50
C ARG A 194 -2.11 -11.76 5.78
N ARG A 195 -2.27 -11.19 6.99
CA ARG A 195 -3.45 -10.38 7.34
C ARG A 195 -3.60 -9.18 6.43
N ARG A 196 -2.49 -8.48 6.15
CA ARG A 196 -2.49 -7.33 5.26
C ARG A 196 -2.93 -7.72 3.84
N ARG A 197 -2.38 -8.80 3.27
CA ARG A 197 -2.76 -9.28 1.92
C ARG A 197 -4.23 -9.67 1.83
N LEU A 198 -4.79 -10.30 2.87
CA LEU A 198 -6.22 -10.65 2.91
C LEU A 198 -7.09 -9.39 2.93
N ALA A 199 -6.76 -8.40 3.76
CA ALA A 199 -7.49 -7.14 3.82
C ALA A 199 -7.40 -6.37 2.48
N GLU A 200 -6.22 -6.32 1.85
CA GLU A 200 -6.04 -5.71 0.51
C GLU A 200 -6.88 -6.44 -0.56
N ALA A 201 -6.96 -7.78 -0.50
CA ALA A 201 -7.79 -8.56 -1.43
C ALA A 201 -9.29 -8.28 -1.25
N GLU A 202 -9.77 -8.14 -0.01
CA GLU A 202 -11.17 -7.79 0.28
C GLU A 202 -11.53 -6.41 -0.27
N VAL A 203 -10.66 -5.40 -0.10
CA VAL A 203 -10.86 -4.05 -0.65
C VAL A 203 -10.89 -4.09 -2.18
N THR A 204 -9.96 -4.81 -2.81
CA THR A 204 -9.93 -4.98 -4.26
C THR A 204 -11.21 -5.64 -4.78
N GLN A 205 -11.75 -6.63 -4.06
CA GLN A 205 -13.02 -7.27 -4.43
C GLN A 205 -14.19 -6.28 -4.33
N ALA A 206 -14.25 -5.45 -3.29
CA ALA A 206 -15.26 -4.41 -3.15
C ALA A 206 -15.20 -3.39 -4.32
N ALA A 207 -13.99 -3.00 -4.73
CA ALA A 207 -13.79 -2.12 -5.89
C ALA A 207 -14.30 -2.74 -7.20
N VAL A 208 -14.12 -4.05 -7.40
CA VAL A 208 -14.66 -4.75 -8.57
C VAL A 208 -16.18 -4.72 -8.57
N VAL A 209 -16.81 -4.98 -7.41
CA VAL A 209 -18.28 -4.93 -7.28
C VAL A 209 -18.79 -3.51 -7.55
N GLN A 210 -18.18 -2.48 -6.95
CA GLN A 210 -18.59 -1.09 -7.19
C GLN A 210 -18.53 -0.72 -8.68
N ARG A 211 -17.42 -1.06 -9.37
CA ARG A 211 -17.27 -0.80 -10.82
C ARG A 211 -18.32 -1.55 -11.66
N SER A 212 -18.69 -2.77 -11.27
CA SER A 212 -19.72 -3.53 -12.00
C SER A 212 -21.12 -2.92 -11.91
N LEU A 213 -21.35 -2.05 -10.95
CA LEU A 213 -22.60 -1.29 -10.83
C LEU A 213 -22.64 -0.06 -11.73
N GLN A 214 -21.50 0.46 -12.19
CA GLN A 214 -21.46 1.61 -13.09
C GLN A 214 -21.93 1.22 -14.49
N PRO A 215 -22.70 2.07 -15.22
CA PRO A 215 -23.09 1.79 -16.59
C PRO A 215 -21.85 1.78 -17.50
N VAL A 216 -21.84 0.87 -18.49
CA VAL A 216 -20.69 0.63 -19.34
C VAL A 216 -20.75 1.48 -20.62
N ASP A 217 -21.94 1.58 -21.23
CA ASP A 217 -22.19 2.33 -22.45
C ASP A 217 -23.62 2.84 -22.51
N GLY A 218 -23.91 3.66 -23.52
CA GLY A 218 -25.22 4.25 -23.72
C GLY A 218 -26.19 3.39 -24.54
N SER A 219 -25.90 2.11 -24.78
CA SER A 219 -26.71 1.25 -25.68
C SER A 219 -28.14 1.00 -25.18
N GLU A 220 -28.38 1.14 -23.86
CA GLU A 220 -29.71 1.04 -23.24
C GLU A 220 -30.55 2.31 -23.40
N LEU A 221 -29.95 3.44 -23.81
CA LEU A 221 -30.64 4.72 -23.96
C LEU A 221 -31.31 4.84 -25.33
N PRO A 222 -32.41 5.64 -25.44
CA PRO A 222 -32.92 6.04 -26.73
C PRO A 222 -31.86 6.71 -27.62
N SER A 223 -31.98 6.54 -28.93
CA SER A 223 -30.99 7.06 -29.90
C SER A 223 -30.88 8.59 -29.93
N SER A 224 -31.85 9.29 -29.35
CA SER A 224 -31.82 10.75 -29.14
C SER A 224 -30.82 11.18 -28.04
N PHE A 225 -30.18 10.25 -27.33
CA PHE A 225 -29.16 10.54 -26.31
C PHE A 225 -27.80 9.95 -26.68
N ARG A 226 -26.76 10.77 -26.56
CA ARG A 226 -25.37 10.32 -26.53
C ARG A 226 -24.82 10.62 -25.14
N VAL A 227 -24.18 9.64 -24.52
CA VAL A 227 -23.68 9.74 -23.16
C VAL A 227 -22.24 9.29 -23.08
N ALA A 228 -21.47 9.97 -22.24
CA ALA A 228 -20.13 9.59 -21.83
C ALA A 228 -19.98 9.81 -20.33
N GLY A 229 -19.29 8.92 -19.64
CA GLY A 229 -19.05 9.05 -18.21
C GLY A 229 -17.84 8.26 -17.76
N ALA A 230 -17.15 8.79 -16.77
CA ALA A 230 -16.02 8.14 -16.13
C ALA A 230 -15.94 8.48 -14.65
N CYS A 231 -15.43 7.55 -13.86
CA CYS A 231 -15.07 7.75 -12.46
C CYS A 231 -13.65 7.23 -12.26
N VAL A 232 -12.76 8.11 -11.82
CA VAL A 232 -11.36 7.81 -11.51
C VAL A 232 -11.18 7.99 -10.01
N PRO A 233 -11.28 6.90 -9.23
CA PRO A 233 -11.24 6.98 -7.79
C PRO A 233 -9.83 7.33 -7.30
N ALA A 234 -9.72 8.13 -6.22
CA ALA A 234 -8.46 8.44 -5.55
C ALA A 234 -7.89 7.24 -4.79
N ARG A 235 -8.76 6.33 -4.35
CA ARG A 235 -8.42 5.05 -3.71
C ARG A 235 -9.00 3.89 -4.49
N GLU A 236 -8.83 2.65 -4.00
CA GLU A 236 -9.39 1.46 -4.66
C GLU A 236 -10.92 1.49 -4.73
N VAL A 237 -11.59 2.07 -3.72
CA VAL A 237 -13.04 2.26 -3.62
C VAL A 237 -13.31 3.72 -3.32
N GLY A 238 -14.16 4.38 -4.13
CA GLY A 238 -14.53 5.78 -3.99
C GLY A 238 -15.93 6.00 -3.40
N GLY A 239 -16.23 7.26 -3.02
CA GLY A 239 -17.57 7.73 -2.64
C GLY A 239 -18.40 8.15 -3.84
N ASP A 240 -17.76 8.48 -4.95
CA ASP A 240 -18.39 8.93 -6.16
C ASP A 240 -19.14 7.83 -6.91
N PHE A 241 -20.27 8.19 -7.49
CA PHE A 241 -21.03 7.34 -8.40
C PHE A 241 -21.72 8.16 -9.47
N TYR A 242 -21.96 7.53 -10.63
CA TYR A 242 -22.82 8.04 -11.67
C TYR A 242 -23.70 6.92 -12.23
N ASP A 243 -24.82 7.30 -12.84
CA ASP A 243 -25.74 6.38 -13.48
C ASP A 243 -26.50 7.04 -14.62
N TRP A 244 -26.93 6.22 -15.59
CA TRP A 244 -27.91 6.56 -16.60
C TRP A 244 -28.77 5.37 -16.95
N TYR A 245 -30.00 5.61 -17.31
CA TYR A 245 -30.96 4.57 -17.71
C TYR A 245 -32.12 5.16 -18.52
N ALA A 246 -32.70 4.33 -19.38
CA ALA A 246 -33.94 4.69 -20.08
C ALA A 246 -35.11 4.74 -19.12
N THR A 247 -36.03 5.67 -19.31
CA THR A 247 -37.26 5.79 -18.53
C THR A 247 -38.45 5.20 -19.27
N PRO A 248 -39.53 4.71 -18.57
CA PRO A 248 -40.65 4.05 -19.21
C PRO A 248 -41.43 4.95 -20.21
N ASP A 249 -41.36 6.27 -20.04
CA ASP A 249 -41.94 7.26 -20.96
C ASP A 249 -41.09 7.48 -22.23
N GLY A 250 -40.00 6.71 -22.37
CA GLY A 250 -39.07 6.75 -23.51
C GLY A 250 -38.09 7.90 -23.50
N GLY A 251 -37.92 8.55 -22.37
CA GLY A 251 -36.82 9.47 -22.05
C GLY A 251 -35.63 8.75 -21.44
N ALA A 252 -34.80 9.53 -20.76
CA ALA A 252 -33.65 9.02 -20.03
C ALA A 252 -33.45 9.76 -18.70
N ALA A 253 -32.83 9.07 -17.74
CA ALA A 253 -32.44 9.62 -16.45
C ALA A 253 -30.93 9.57 -16.27
N PHE A 254 -30.39 10.56 -15.54
CA PHE A 254 -28.96 10.79 -15.35
C PHE A 254 -28.72 11.19 -13.89
N THR A 255 -27.73 10.57 -13.27
CA THR A 255 -27.41 10.81 -11.85
C THR A 255 -25.92 10.91 -11.69
N LEU A 256 -25.44 11.87 -10.90
CA LEU A 256 -24.11 11.91 -10.34
C LEU A 256 -24.21 12.28 -8.87
N GLY A 257 -23.49 11.59 -8.02
CA GLY A 257 -23.44 11.88 -6.60
C GLY A 257 -22.09 11.54 -6.00
N ASP A 258 -21.80 12.19 -4.88
CA ASP A 258 -20.62 12.00 -4.07
C ASP A 258 -21.02 11.81 -2.61
N VAL A 259 -20.52 10.73 -2.00
CA VAL A 259 -20.74 10.36 -0.59
C VAL A 259 -19.57 10.83 0.24
N MET A 260 -19.83 11.62 1.26
CA MET A 260 -18.84 12.07 2.22
C MET A 260 -18.01 10.89 2.75
N GLY A 261 -16.67 10.98 2.62
CA GLY A 261 -15.74 9.98 3.10
C GLY A 261 -15.14 9.15 1.96
N LYS A 262 -14.27 8.21 2.31
CA LYS A 262 -13.48 7.42 1.34
C LYS A 262 -13.42 5.95 1.73
N GLY A 263 -13.22 5.09 0.74
CA GLY A 263 -13.04 3.65 0.93
C GLY A 263 -14.36 2.88 0.95
N VAL A 264 -14.32 1.63 1.43
CA VAL A 264 -15.41 0.65 1.29
C VAL A 264 -16.73 1.14 1.89
N GLY A 265 -16.69 1.86 3.03
CA GLY A 265 -17.91 2.41 3.67
C GLY A 265 -18.65 3.40 2.77
N ALA A 266 -17.94 4.40 2.23
CA ALA A 266 -18.50 5.39 1.29
C ALA A 266 -19.02 4.71 0.02
N GLY A 267 -18.25 3.76 -0.55
CA GLY A 267 -18.65 3.01 -1.74
C GLY A 267 -19.90 2.16 -1.55
N MET A 268 -20.12 1.60 -0.35
CA MET A 268 -21.37 0.87 -0.04
C MET A 268 -22.58 1.81 0.01
N ILE A 269 -22.43 3.01 0.60
CA ILE A 269 -23.49 4.01 0.64
C ILE A 269 -23.76 4.53 -0.78
N ALA A 270 -22.73 4.80 -1.57
CA ALA A 270 -22.86 5.21 -2.97
C ALA A 270 -23.69 4.18 -3.77
N ALA A 271 -23.40 2.88 -3.61
CA ALA A 271 -24.17 1.81 -4.25
C ALA A 271 -25.63 1.77 -3.80
N ALA A 272 -25.88 1.98 -2.50
CA ALA A 272 -27.23 2.01 -1.95
C ALA A 272 -28.02 3.22 -2.47
N VAL A 273 -27.45 4.43 -2.39
CA VAL A 273 -28.07 5.67 -2.91
C VAL A 273 -28.40 5.52 -4.39
N ARG A 274 -27.42 5.10 -5.21
CA ARG A 274 -27.62 4.86 -6.64
C ARG A 274 -28.79 3.90 -6.90
N THR A 275 -28.85 2.78 -6.15
CA THR A 275 -29.88 1.77 -6.31
C THR A 275 -31.28 2.31 -5.98
N VAL A 276 -31.41 3.09 -4.92
CA VAL A 276 -32.69 3.71 -4.54
C VAL A 276 -33.15 4.73 -5.57
N ILE A 277 -32.23 5.58 -6.06
CA ILE A 277 -32.53 6.56 -7.11
C ILE A 277 -32.98 5.83 -8.38
N ARG A 278 -32.24 4.80 -8.83
CA ARG A 278 -32.62 4.00 -10.01
C ARG A 278 -33.97 3.28 -9.84
N SER A 279 -34.32 2.87 -8.63
CA SER A 279 -35.63 2.24 -8.34
C SER A 279 -36.80 3.22 -8.42
N SER A 280 -36.57 4.53 -8.42
CA SER A 280 -37.55 5.59 -8.58
C SER A 280 -37.84 5.95 -10.04
N LEU A 281 -37.52 5.06 -10.97
CA LEU A 281 -37.57 5.28 -12.43
C LEU A 281 -38.99 5.63 -12.96
N GLU A 282 -40.03 5.27 -12.26
CA GLU A 282 -41.41 5.57 -12.63
C GLU A 282 -41.88 6.97 -12.20
N ASP A 283 -41.22 7.58 -11.18
CA ASP A 283 -41.56 8.89 -10.68
C ASP A 283 -41.10 10.00 -11.65
N PRO A 284 -42.04 10.88 -12.08
CA PRO A 284 -41.69 11.96 -13.00
C PRO A 284 -40.91 13.11 -12.34
N ASP A 285 -40.97 13.22 -11.00
CA ASP A 285 -40.26 14.26 -10.22
C ASP A 285 -38.95 13.71 -9.70
N PRO A 286 -37.79 14.23 -10.17
CA PRO A 286 -36.46 13.81 -9.69
C PRO A 286 -36.25 13.99 -8.18
N ALA A 287 -36.94 14.94 -7.54
CA ALA A 287 -36.82 15.19 -6.10
C ALA A 287 -37.35 14.03 -5.25
N GLU A 288 -38.35 13.26 -5.75
CA GLU A 288 -38.94 12.12 -5.05
C GLU A 288 -37.89 11.01 -4.82
N ALA A 289 -36.94 10.84 -5.76
CA ALA A 289 -35.83 9.93 -5.60
C ALA A 289 -34.95 10.27 -4.39
N PHE A 290 -34.76 11.57 -4.10
CA PHE A 290 -34.00 12.02 -2.93
C PHE A 290 -34.78 11.81 -1.62
N HIS A 291 -36.09 12.03 -1.63
CA HIS A 291 -36.95 11.74 -0.47
C HIS A 291 -36.89 10.25 -0.09
N ARG A 292 -37.03 9.35 -1.07
CA ARG A 292 -36.93 7.91 -0.86
C ARG A 292 -35.55 7.50 -0.35
N THR A 293 -34.49 8.09 -0.90
CA THR A 293 -33.11 7.83 -0.47
C THR A 293 -32.92 8.27 0.99
N ALA A 294 -33.39 9.45 1.37
CA ALA A 294 -33.29 9.95 2.74
C ALA A 294 -34.04 9.05 3.73
N VAL A 295 -35.24 8.56 3.37
CA VAL A 295 -35.97 7.59 4.19
C VAL A 295 -35.17 6.29 4.33
N GLY A 296 -34.64 5.74 3.24
CA GLY A 296 -33.89 4.51 3.25
C GLY A 296 -32.59 4.57 4.09
N LEU A 297 -31.88 5.69 4.06
CA LEU A 297 -30.66 5.90 4.85
C LEU A 297 -30.94 6.14 6.34
N ASN A 298 -32.08 6.76 6.68
CA ASN A 298 -32.47 7.11 8.07
C ASN A 298 -33.09 5.94 8.85
N THR A 299 -33.34 4.79 8.24
CA THR A 299 -33.94 3.62 8.91
C THR A 299 -32.90 2.76 9.67
N GLY A 300 -31.63 3.08 9.59
CA GLY A 300 -30.53 2.36 10.29
C GLY A 300 -30.18 2.93 11.67
N PRO A 301 -29.36 2.23 12.47
CA PRO A 301 -28.81 2.77 13.71
C PRO A 301 -28.00 4.03 13.43
N THR A 302 -28.35 5.11 14.11
CA THR A 302 -27.87 6.49 13.90
C THR A 302 -26.36 6.69 14.06
N ASP A 303 -25.65 5.71 14.63
CA ASP A 303 -24.25 5.90 15.04
C ASP A 303 -23.22 5.69 13.91
N ILE A 304 -23.60 5.07 12.80
CA ILE A 304 -22.67 4.75 11.70
C ILE A 304 -23.04 5.46 10.39
N ILE A 305 -24.33 5.55 10.06
CA ILE A 305 -24.81 6.13 8.80
C ILE A 305 -25.22 7.60 8.99
N GLY A 306 -25.67 8.00 10.19
CA GLY A 306 -26.18 9.33 10.50
C GLY A 306 -25.17 10.47 10.49
N ALA A 307 -23.87 10.20 10.27
CA ALA A 307 -22.84 11.22 10.11
C ALA A 307 -22.40 11.41 8.65
N GLN A 308 -22.87 10.60 7.71
CA GLN A 308 -22.49 10.68 6.31
C GLN A 308 -23.60 11.29 5.47
N PHE A 309 -23.24 12.24 4.62
CA PHE A 309 -24.16 12.86 3.67
C PHE A 309 -23.71 12.60 2.24
N THR A 310 -24.61 12.75 1.30
CA THR A 310 -24.36 12.57 -0.12
C THR A 310 -24.79 13.82 -0.86
N THR A 311 -23.87 14.46 -1.58
CA THR A 311 -24.26 15.43 -2.59
C THR A 311 -24.73 14.69 -3.84
N CYS A 312 -25.80 15.14 -4.46
CA CYS A 312 -26.36 14.42 -5.60
C CYS A 312 -27.10 15.35 -6.56
N PHE A 313 -26.88 15.13 -7.84
CA PHE A 313 -27.67 15.68 -8.93
C PHE A 313 -28.41 14.53 -9.63
N HIS A 314 -29.71 14.67 -9.82
CA HIS A 314 -30.53 13.72 -10.56
C HIS A 314 -31.42 14.46 -11.56
N ALA A 315 -31.42 14.00 -12.81
CA ALA A 315 -32.14 14.61 -13.91
C ALA A 315 -32.91 13.58 -14.75
N ARG A 316 -34.02 13.98 -15.30
CA ARG A 316 -34.84 13.24 -16.29
C ARG A 316 -35.04 14.10 -17.50
N VAL A 317 -34.82 13.55 -18.68
CA VAL A 317 -35.06 14.19 -19.95
C VAL A 317 -36.14 13.41 -20.73
N GLY A 318 -37.25 14.05 -21.00
CA GLY A 318 -38.33 13.48 -21.81
C GLY A 318 -37.96 13.44 -23.31
N ARG A 319 -38.72 12.69 -24.10
CA ARG A 319 -38.59 12.68 -25.57
C ARG A 319 -38.72 14.05 -26.21
N ASP A 320 -39.54 14.90 -25.59
CA ASP A 320 -39.79 16.27 -26.05
C ASP A 320 -38.71 17.27 -25.65
N GLY A 321 -37.59 16.81 -25.07
CA GLY A 321 -36.55 17.67 -24.56
C GLY A 321 -36.85 18.33 -23.21
N THR A 322 -37.96 18.00 -22.56
CA THR A 322 -38.23 18.52 -21.22
C THR A 322 -37.22 17.96 -20.22
N LEU A 323 -36.37 18.82 -19.71
CA LEU A 323 -35.39 18.48 -18.63
C LEU A 323 -36.01 18.84 -17.30
N ARG A 324 -36.26 17.83 -16.45
CA ARG A 324 -36.58 18.01 -15.02
C ARG A 324 -35.36 17.57 -14.21
N TRP A 325 -35.01 18.33 -13.18
CA TRP A 325 -33.86 18.02 -12.35
C TRP A 325 -34.03 18.41 -10.90
N ALA A 326 -33.33 17.72 -10.02
CA ALA A 326 -33.20 18.05 -8.61
C ALA A 326 -31.70 18.03 -8.25
N ASP A 327 -31.32 18.91 -7.32
CA ASP A 327 -29.97 19.06 -6.83
C ASP A 327 -29.99 19.03 -5.30
N ALA A 328 -29.24 18.13 -4.71
CA ALA A 328 -29.07 17.98 -3.27
C ALA A 328 -27.66 18.42 -2.86
N GLY A 329 -27.37 19.71 -2.98
CA GLY A 329 -26.09 20.29 -2.59
C GLY A 329 -24.91 19.97 -3.50
N HIS A 330 -25.17 19.47 -4.72
CA HIS A 330 -24.11 19.13 -5.66
C HIS A 330 -23.54 20.35 -6.40
N GLY A 331 -24.39 21.13 -7.06
CA GLY A 331 -24.10 22.44 -7.64
C GLY A 331 -23.08 22.52 -8.77
N LEU A 332 -22.57 21.37 -9.29
CA LEU A 332 -21.53 21.30 -10.31
C LEU A 332 -22.03 20.72 -11.65
N THR A 333 -23.31 20.79 -11.89
CA THR A 333 -23.90 20.40 -13.18
C THR A 333 -24.07 21.61 -14.07
N ALA A 334 -23.44 21.58 -15.23
CA ALA A 334 -23.53 22.60 -16.27
C ALA A 334 -24.49 22.17 -17.38
N LEU A 335 -25.44 23.03 -17.75
CA LEU A 335 -26.20 22.97 -18.99
C LEU A 335 -25.51 23.86 -20.02
N ARG A 336 -24.91 23.24 -21.03
CA ARG A 336 -24.32 23.93 -22.17
C ARG A 336 -25.33 23.95 -23.34
N ARG A 337 -25.66 25.12 -23.77
CA ARG A 337 -26.53 25.32 -24.93
C ARG A 337 -25.77 25.12 -26.23
N ALA A 338 -26.39 24.54 -27.22
CA ALA A 338 -25.82 24.43 -28.58
C ALA A 338 -25.40 25.77 -29.16
N THR A 339 -25.97 26.88 -28.68
CA THR A 339 -25.65 28.26 -29.07
C THR A 339 -24.44 28.84 -28.31
N GLY A 340 -23.81 28.08 -27.39
CA GLY A 340 -22.57 28.45 -26.70
C GLY A 340 -22.75 28.99 -25.27
N GLY A 341 -23.99 29.15 -24.77
CA GLY A 341 -24.22 29.56 -23.37
C GLY A 341 -24.01 28.42 -22.39
N ILE A 342 -23.41 28.70 -21.22
CA ILE A 342 -23.27 27.76 -20.11
C ILE A 342 -23.99 28.30 -18.88
N GLU A 343 -24.88 27.47 -18.32
CA GLU A 343 -25.63 27.72 -17.11
C GLU A 343 -25.40 26.59 -16.10
N PHE A 344 -25.07 26.91 -14.84
CA PHE A 344 -25.00 25.89 -13.79
C PHE A 344 -26.38 25.67 -13.17
N LEU A 345 -26.85 24.43 -13.18
CA LEU A 345 -28.08 23.99 -12.57
C LEU A 345 -27.88 23.75 -11.07
N ARG A 346 -28.19 24.76 -10.27
CA ARG A 346 -27.94 24.76 -8.82
C ARG A 346 -29.24 24.96 -8.05
N SER A 347 -29.31 24.37 -6.85
CA SER A 347 -30.37 24.65 -5.87
C SER A 347 -29.74 25.15 -4.56
N GLY A 348 -30.60 25.64 -3.65
CA GLY A 348 -30.22 25.95 -2.26
C GLY A 348 -30.48 24.79 -1.30
N HIS A 349 -30.75 23.59 -1.80
CA HIS A 349 -31.03 22.43 -0.97
C HIS A 349 -29.78 21.81 -0.39
N LEU A 350 -29.91 21.23 0.81
CA LEU A 350 -28.83 20.52 1.50
C LEU A 350 -28.67 19.11 0.95
N PRO A 351 -27.48 18.51 1.12
CA PRO A 351 -27.21 17.12 0.75
C PRO A 351 -28.18 16.11 1.37
N ILE A 352 -28.35 14.96 0.75
CA ILE A 352 -29.11 13.82 1.29
C ILE A 352 -28.40 13.35 2.58
N GLY A 353 -29.15 13.12 3.64
CA GLY A 353 -28.64 12.81 4.98
C GLY A 353 -28.55 14.04 5.90
N VAL A 354 -28.59 15.26 5.35
CA VAL A 354 -28.67 16.52 6.11
C VAL A 354 -29.97 17.24 5.82
N GLY A 355 -30.34 17.34 4.54
CA GLY A 355 -31.61 17.94 4.09
C GLY A 355 -32.81 17.05 4.36
N THR A 356 -33.96 17.67 4.47
CA THR A 356 -35.25 16.98 4.68
C THR A 356 -36.24 17.27 3.56
N ARG A 357 -35.96 18.23 2.68
CA ARG A 357 -36.88 18.64 1.60
C ARG A 357 -36.08 19.03 0.36
N TRP A 358 -36.49 18.49 -0.77
CA TRP A 358 -35.96 18.83 -2.10
C TRP A 358 -37.14 19.14 -3.02
N THR A 359 -36.94 20.00 -4.00
CA THR A 359 -37.90 20.34 -5.04
C THR A 359 -37.24 20.25 -6.40
N GLY A 360 -37.97 19.73 -7.38
CA GLY A 360 -37.52 19.69 -8.75
C GLY A 360 -37.63 21.06 -9.43
N ALA A 361 -36.75 21.30 -10.39
CA ALA A 361 -36.82 22.40 -11.35
C ALA A 361 -37.01 21.86 -12.76
N GLN A 362 -37.42 22.69 -13.71
CA GLN A 362 -37.67 22.28 -15.09
C GLN A 362 -37.15 23.32 -16.07
N THR A 363 -36.60 22.87 -17.17
CA THR A 363 -36.27 23.66 -18.37
C THR A 363 -36.44 22.80 -19.62
N THR A 364 -36.28 23.38 -20.80
CA THR A 364 -36.37 22.64 -22.08
C THR A 364 -35.01 22.64 -22.76
N LEU A 365 -34.57 21.47 -23.18
CA LEU A 365 -33.37 21.30 -24.01
C LEU A 365 -33.71 21.61 -25.48
N GLN A 366 -32.77 22.20 -26.14
CA GLN A 366 -32.76 22.31 -27.60
C GLN A 366 -31.84 21.24 -28.19
N ARG A 367 -32.04 20.89 -29.46
CA ARG A 367 -31.20 19.90 -30.15
C ARG A 367 -29.73 20.32 -30.10
N GLY A 368 -28.87 19.44 -29.59
CA GLY A 368 -27.46 19.69 -29.43
C GLY A 368 -27.06 20.27 -28.04
N ASP A 369 -28.02 20.60 -27.20
CA ASP A 369 -27.73 20.97 -25.83
C ASP A 369 -27.09 19.79 -25.09
N SER A 370 -26.16 20.10 -24.17
CA SER A 370 -25.47 19.09 -23.37
C SER A 370 -25.54 19.40 -21.89
N LEU A 371 -25.69 18.31 -21.10
CA LEU A 371 -25.66 18.34 -19.65
C LEU A 371 -24.35 17.72 -19.19
N ILE A 372 -23.49 18.44 -18.44
CA ILE A 372 -22.22 17.98 -17.95
C ILE A 372 -22.21 18.12 -16.43
N SER A 373 -22.18 17.00 -15.70
CA SER A 373 -22.11 16.92 -14.25
C SER A 373 -20.75 16.37 -13.81
N VAL A 374 -20.13 16.99 -12.81
CA VAL A 374 -18.82 16.58 -12.30
C VAL A 374 -18.78 16.59 -10.79
N SER A 375 -17.97 15.70 -10.18
CA SER A 375 -17.70 15.77 -8.75
C SER A 375 -16.73 16.91 -8.40
N ASP A 376 -16.62 17.26 -7.12
CA ASP A 376 -15.76 18.34 -6.65
C ASP A 376 -14.28 18.07 -6.90
N GLY A 377 -13.83 16.80 -6.92
CA GLY A 377 -12.47 16.44 -7.29
C GLY A 377 -12.06 16.90 -8.70
N VAL A 378 -13.03 17.20 -9.61
CA VAL A 378 -12.70 17.85 -10.89
C VAL A 378 -12.18 19.27 -10.66
N LEU A 379 -12.67 20.00 -9.66
CA LEU A 379 -12.19 21.36 -9.37
C LEU A 379 -10.72 21.39 -8.93
N ASP A 380 -10.24 20.32 -8.32
CA ASP A 380 -8.84 20.16 -7.95
C ASP A 380 -7.92 20.10 -9.18
N LEU A 381 -8.42 19.53 -10.29
CA LEU A 381 -7.70 19.54 -11.58
C LEU A 381 -7.51 20.95 -12.14
N PHE A 382 -8.32 21.91 -11.70
CA PHE A 382 -8.25 23.32 -12.07
C PHE A 382 -7.64 24.21 -10.98
N GLY A 383 -7.00 23.59 -9.95
CA GLY A 383 -6.21 24.27 -8.94
C GLY A 383 -6.83 24.35 -7.54
N GLY A 384 -8.02 23.78 -7.30
CA GLY A 384 -8.65 23.67 -5.97
C GLY A 384 -8.91 25.01 -5.27
N SER A 385 -9.07 26.10 -6.03
CA SER A 385 -9.26 27.46 -5.52
C SER A 385 -10.67 27.99 -5.85
N LEU A 386 -11.02 29.16 -5.34
CA LEU A 386 -12.32 29.79 -5.66
C LEU A 386 -12.50 30.02 -7.18
N ASP A 387 -11.42 30.22 -7.92
CA ASP A 387 -11.46 30.43 -9.37
C ASP A 387 -11.57 29.13 -10.18
N SER A 388 -11.51 27.97 -9.54
CA SER A 388 -11.55 26.66 -10.23
C SER A 388 -12.82 26.47 -11.03
N ILE A 389 -13.95 26.98 -10.52
CA ILE A 389 -15.23 26.85 -11.20
C ILE A 389 -15.29 27.71 -12.49
N ASP A 390 -14.62 28.87 -12.50
CA ASP A 390 -14.53 29.72 -13.68
C ASP A 390 -13.61 29.08 -14.73
N ARG A 391 -12.46 28.52 -14.29
CA ARG A 391 -11.56 27.77 -15.19
C ARG A 391 -12.23 26.51 -15.75
N TYR A 392 -13.05 25.82 -14.94
CA TYR A 392 -13.84 24.70 -15.44
C TYR A 392 -14.89 25.16 -16.45
N ARG A 393 -15.54 26.30 -16.23
CA ARG A 393 -16.44 26.91 -17.23
C ARG A 393 -15.71 27.21 -18.52
N ASP A 394 -14.53 27.85 -18.48
CA ASP A 394 -13.72 28.17 -19.65
C ASP A 394 -13.32 26.90 -20.40
N PHE A 395 -12.93 25.84 -19.67
CA PHE A 395 -12.66 24.53 -20.25
C PHE A 395 -13.88 23.98 -21.02
N LEU A 396 -15.09 24.10 -20.46
CA LEU A 396 -16.32 23.66 -21.15
C LEU A 396 -16.66 24.51 -22.40
N VAL A 397 -16.23 25.78 -22.45
CA VAL A 397 -16.37 26.63 -23.64
C VAL A 397 -15.42 26.19 -24.74
N GLU A 398 -14.20 25.78 -24.38
CA GLU A 398 -13.17 25.37 -25.33
C GLU A 398 -13.43 23.98 -25.97
N HIS A 399 -14.25 23.15 -25.35
CA HIS A 399 -14.48 21.76 -25.75
C HIS A 399 -15.95 21.54 -26.17
N ASP A 400 -16.17 21.23 -27.42
CA ASP A 400 -17.53 21.05 -27.96
C ASP A 400 -18.06 19.62 -27.85
N ASP A 401 -17.16 18.62 -27.81
CA ASP A 401 -17.55 17.22 -27.83
C ASP A 401 -17.43 16.58 -26.44
N ILE A 402 -18.49 15.87 -26.01
CA ILE A 402 -18.54 15.25 -24.67
C ILE A 402 -17.50 14.14 -24.48
N ASP A 403 -17.17 13.40 -25.54
CA ASP A 403 -16.15 12.34 -25.43
C ASP A 403 -14.77 12.94 -25.20
N THR A 404 -14.50 14.10 -25.83
CA THR A 404 -13.27 14.87 -25.62
C THR A 404 -13.19 15.42 -24.18
N ILE A 405 -14.29 16.00 -23.68
CA ILE A 405 -14.39 16.50 -22.31
C ILE A 405 -14.07 15.39 -21.30
N VAL A 406 -14.73 14.23 -21.43
CA VAL A 406 -14.51 13.09 -20.51
C VAL A 406 -13.09 12.58 -20.61
N THR A 407 -12.56 12.42 -21.83
CA THR A 407 -11.19 11.91 -22.03
C THR A 407 -10.14 12.84 -21.42
N ASP A 408 -10.27 14.15 -21.63
CA ASP A 408 -9.32 15.14 -21.12
C ASP A 408 -9.32 15.21 -19.58
N LEU A 409 -10.51 15.18 -18.96
CA LEU A 409 -10.65 15.15 -17.50
C LEU A 409 -10.06 13.88 -16.91
N VAL A 410 -10.28 12.71 -17.53
CA VAL A 410 -9.67 11.44 -17.11
C VAL A 410 -8.15 11.49 -17.23
N GLU A 411 -7.61 11.97 -18.36
CA GLU A 411 -6.16 12.08 -18.52
C GLU A 411 -5.51 13.04 -17.52
N ARG A 412 -6.15 14.16 -17.22
CA ARG A 412 -5.68 15.10 -16.17
C ARG A 412 -5.72 14.42 -14.81
N ALA A 413 -6.82 13.73 -14.48
CA ALA A 413 -6.94 12.98 -13.26
C ALA A 413 -5.86 11.89 -13.11
N GLU A 414 -5.52 11.14 -14.16
CA GLU A 414 -4.48 10.12 -14.12
C GLU A 414 -3.06 10.67 -13.93
N ARG A 415 -2.83 11.92 -14.35
CA ARG A 415 -1.51 12.60 -14.23
C ARG A 415 -1.33 13.37 -12.95
N SER A 416 -2.40 13.65 -12.20
CA SER A 416 -2.35 14.40 -10.95
C SER A 416 -2.22 13.48 -9.73
N ASP A 417 -1.59 13.98 -8.67
CA ASP A 417 -1.62 13.35 -7.34
C ASP A 417 -2.92 13.79 -6.65
N ARG A 418 -3.95 12.96 -6.75
CA ARG A 418 -5.32 13.28 -6.33
C ARG A 418 -5.55 12.93 -4.89
N GLU A 419 -6.20 13.82 -4.18
CA GLU A 419 -6.74 13.53 -2.84
C GLU A 419 -8.18 13.06 -2.90
N ASP A 420 -8.97 13.42 -3.98
CA ASP A 420 -10.37 13.05 -4.13
C ASP A 420 -10.71 12.34 -5.43
N ASP A 421 -11.87 11.68 -5.45
CA ASP A 421 -12.41 10.99 -6.62
C ASP A 421 -12.74 12.02 -7.72
N VAL A 422 -12.47 11.66 -8.97
CA VAL A 422 -12.78 12.51 -10.12
C VAL A 422 -13.83 11.78 -10.96
N THR A 423 -15.05 12.32 -10.97
CA THR A 423 -16.17 11.74 -11.70
C THR A 423 -16.77 12.76 -12.64
N VAL A 424 -17.07 12.32 -13.87
CA VAL A 424 -17.73 13.11 -14.90
C VAL A 424 -18.81 12.30 -15.57
N LEU A 425 -19.95 12.94 -15.80
CA LEU A 425 -21.07 12.45 -16.58
C LEU A 425 -21.48 13.53 -17.57
N ALA A 426 -21.44 13.21 -18.87
CA ALA A 426 -21.79 14.13 -19.94
C ALA A 426 -22.82 13.51 -20.88
N VAL A 427 -23.83 14.29 -21.24
CA VAL A 427 -24.97 13.86 -22.05
C VAL A 427 -25.27 14.90 -23.12
N VAL A 428 -25.52 14.48 -24.35
CA VAL A 428 -26.04 15.33 -25.45
C VAL A 428 -27.43 14.82 -25.82
N TRP A 429 -28.38 15.74 -25.92
CA TRP A 429 -29.69 15.44 -26.46
C TRP A 429 -29.75 15.87 -27.96
N SER A 430 -30.01 14.91 -28.84
CA SER A 430 -30.02 15.12 -30.28
C SER A 430 -31.42 15.41 -30.84
N GLY A 431 -32.45 15.33 -29.99
CA GLY A 431 -33.84 15.33 -30.45
C GLY A 431 -34.23 14.03 -31.18
N ASP A 432 -35.52 13.83 -31.34
CA ASP A 432 -36.05 12.73 -32.17
C ASP A 432 -35.85 13.03 -33.66
#